data_79fe736fd7b3ae049760420bd5354e4c
#
_entry.id   79fe736fd7b3ae049760420bd5354e4c
#
_cell.length_a   1.000
_cell.length_b   1.000
_cell.length_c   1.000
_cell.angle_alpha   90.00
_cell.angle_beta   90.00
_cell.angle_gamma   90.00
#
_symmetry.space_group_name_H-M   'P 1'
#
loop_
_entity.id
_entity.type
_entity.pdbx_description
1 polymer ?
#
loop_
_entity_poly.entity_id
_entity_poly.type
_entity_poly.pdbx_seq_one_letter_code
_entity_poly.pdbx_strand_id
1 'polypeptide(L)'
;MTRPVAAIIIGALLWMPGLAGAQAPSTAGPGPGASPPGKSSVKVEMVPSLFVMNARGASLQGQNLTLTGVSPTSIVFADRPVRAAGHLPTEALLDEWTTGDFAKDAPNATVSVLSKDGTSAHDVVVELRSPHLEGAPADL
;
A
#
# COMPACT_ATOMS: atom_id res chain seq x y z
N MET A 1 28.66 6.49 -13.93
CA MET A 1 27.38 5.89 -14.36
C MET A 1 26.27 6.40 -13.47
N THR A 2 25.46 7.26 -14.00
CA THR A 2 24.38 7.93 -13.27
C THR A 2 23.13 7.05 -13.32
N ARG A 3 22.74 6.46 -12.19
CA ARG A 3 21.51 5.67 -12.09
C ARG A 3 20.31 6.60 -11.96
N PRO A 4 19.26 6.44 -12.76
CA PRO A 4 18.02 7.19 -12.59
C PRO A 4 17.32 6.82 -11.28
N VAL A 5 16.65 7.77 -10.68
CA VAL A 5 15.77 7.54 -9.53
C VAL A 5 14.38 7.22 -10.06
N ALA A 6 13.80 6.12 -9.61
CA ALA A 6 12.45 5.72 -9.99
C ALA A 6 11.49 5.83 -8.80
N ALA A 7 10.33 6.41 -9.03
CA ALA A 7 9.21 6.38 -8.12
C ALA A 7 8.04 5.63 -8.75
N ILE A 8 7.40 4.76 -8.00
CA ILE A 8 6.19 4.07 -8.43
C ILE A 8 5.03 4.54 -7.59
N ILE A 9 4.01 5.03 -8.26
CA ILE A 9 2.74 5.41 -7.65
C ILE A 9 1.73 4.34 -7.99
N ILE A 10 1.29 3.60 -6.98
CA ILE A 10 0.29 2.54 -7.12
C ILE A 10 -1.05 3.09 -6.65
N GLY A 11 -1.95 3.30 -7.59
CA GLY A 11 -3.34 3.65 -7.29
C GLY A 11 -4.15 2.39 -7.05
N ALA A 12 -4.74 2.28 -5.87
CA ALA A 12 -5.53 1.12 -5.52
C ALA A 12 -6.77 1.50 -4.71
N LEU A 13 -7.83 0.76 -4.93
CA LEU A 13 -8.97 0.73 -4.05
C LEU A 13 -8.75 -0.39 -3.03
N LEU A 14 -8.28 -0.04 -1.83
CA LEU A 14 -7.99 -1.01 -0.78
C LEU A 14 -9.09 -1.10 0.25
N TRP A 15 -9.38 -2.34 0.63
CA TRP A 15 -10.16 -2.67 1.80
C TRP A 15 -9.26 -2.58 3.04
N MET A 16 -9.33 -1.48 3.78
CA MET A 16 -8.76 -1.45 5.12
C MET A 16 -9.86 -1.76 6.13
N PRO A 17 -9.71 -2.82 6.96
CA PRO A 17 -10.56 -2.95 8.14
C PRO A 17 -10.29 -1.76 9.05
N GLY A 18 -11.31 -0.95 9.30
CA GLY A 18 -11.20 0.21 10.17
C GLY A 18 -10.71 -0.22 11.55
N LEU A 19 -9.61 0.37 12.01
CA LEU A 19 -9.19 0.32 13.40
C LEU A 19 -10.27 1.02 14.23
N ALA A 20 -11.08 0.22 14.90
CA ALA A 20 -12.01 0.71 15.92
C ALA A 20 -11.19 1.38 17.03
N GLY A 21 -11.41 2.67 17.23
CA GLY A 21 -10.78 3.42 18.30
C GLY A 21 -11.04 2.78 19.65
N ALA A 22 -9.99 2.60 20.44
CA ALA A 22 -10.07 2.15 21.81
C ALA A 22 -10.87 3.18 22.63
N GLN A 23 -12.08 2.84 23.04
CA GLN A 23 -12.80 3.58 24.06
C GLN A 23 -12.30 3.15 25.42
N ALA A 24 -11.96 4.13 26.24
CA ALA A 24 -11.58 3.94 27.63
C ALA A 24 -12.75 3.26 28.41
N PRO A 25 -12.44 2.39 29.39
CA PRO A 25 -13.48 1.73 30.17
C PRO A 25 -14.19 2.73 31.09
N SER A 26 -15.47 2.92 30.86
CA SER A 26 -16.35 3.59 31.82
C SER A 26 -16.86 2.54 32.79
N THR A 27 -16.48 2.66 34.05
CA THR A 27 -17.03 1.88 35.17
C THR A 27 -18.46 2.33 35.46
N ALA A 28 -19.44 1.51 35.08
CA ALA A 28 -20.80 1.60 35.62
C ALA A 28 -21.28 0.18 35.94
N GLY A 29 -21.81 0.04 37.14
CA GLY A 29 -22.13 -1.20 37.80
C GLY A 29 -23.32 -1.97 37.17
N PRO A 30 -23.63 -3.18 37.74
CA PRO A 30 -24.50 -4.16 37.10
C PRO A 30 -25.97 -3.85 37.24
N GLY A 31 -26.66 -3.71 36.10
CA GLY A 31 -28.11 -3.77 35.99
C GLY A 31 -28.54 -5.08 35.32
N PRO A 32 -29.58 -5.78 35.81
CA PRO A 32 -30.03 -7.03 35.22
C PRO A 32 -30.94 -6.76 34.01
N GLY A 33 -30.53 -7.30 32.87
CA GLY A 33 -31.36 -7.23 31.65
C GLY A 33 -30.50 -7.29 30.37
N ALA A 34 -29.71 -8.36 30.22
CA ALA A 34 -28.93 -8.55 29.01
C ALA A 34 -29.83 -9.16 27.91
N SER A 35 -30.21 -8.34 26.94
CA SER A 35 -30.59 -8.84 25.62
C SER A 35 -29.29 -9.29 24.90
N PRO A 36 -29.36 -10.39 24.13
CA PRO A 36 -28.16 -10.85 23.42
C PRO A 36 -27.70 -9.77 22.43
N PRO A 37 -26.39 -9.56 22.29
CA PRO A 37 -25.87 -8.58 21.35
C PRO A 37 -26.27 -8.97 19.94
N GLY A 38 -27.11 -8.13 19.35
CA GLY A 38 -27.39 -8.21 17.92
C GLY A 38 -26.06 -8.18 17.17
N LYS A 39 -25.90 -9.08 16.21
CA LYS A 39 -24.75 -9.09 15.29
C LYS A 39 -24.73 -7.74 14.59
N SER A 40 -23.95 -6.81 15.11
CA SER A 40 -23.58 -5.62 14.37
C SER A 40 -22.76 -6.09 13.17
N SER A 41 -23.38 -6.12 12.02
CA SER A 41 -22.65 -6.24 10.78
C SER A 41 -21.77 -4.99 10.67
N VAL A 42 -20.49 -5.17 10.96
CA VAL A 42 -19.50 -4.13 10.71
C VAL A 42 -19.50 -3.92 9.20
N LYS A 43 -20.07 -2.80 8.75
CA LYS A 43 -19.99 -2.39 7.36
C LYS A 43 -18.52 -2.06 7.11
N VAL A 44 -17.82 -2.98 6.46
CA VAL A 44 -16.45 -2.74 6.03
C VAL A 44 -16.53 -1.70 4.91
N GLU A 45 -16.10 -0.50 5.22
CA GLU A 45 -16.09 0.60 4.26
C GLU A 45 -14.78 0.54 3.47
N MET A 46 -14.90 0.47 2.14
CA MET A 46 -13.74 0.56 1.25
C MET A 46 -13.17 1.96 1.27
N VAL A 47 -11.90 2.09 1.62
CA VAL A 47 -11.19 3.36 1.61
C VAL A 47 -10.27 3.39 0.39
N PRO A 48 -10.51 4.28 -0.59
CA PRO A 48 -9.59 4.47 -1.69
C PRO A 48 -8.22 4.86 -1.17
N SER A 49 -7.19 4.14 -1.60
CA SER A 49 -5.83 4.35 -1.14
C SER A 49 -4.85 4.42 -2.30
N LEU A 50 -3.81 5.22 -2.14
CA LEU A 50 -2.71 5.39 -3.06
C LEU A 50 -1.42 4.96 -2.36
N PHE A 51 -0.61 4.14 -3.02
CA PHE A 51 0.69 3.73 -2.51
C PHE A 51 1.79 4.34 -3.36
N VAL A 52 2.85 4.79 -2.70
CA VAL A 52 4.05 5.30 -3.36
C VAL A 52 5.24 4.47 -2.91
N MET A 53 5.86 3.80 -3.86
CA MET A 53 7.08 3.03 -3.69
C MET A 53 8.23 3.73 -4.40
N ASN A 54 9.37 3.86 -3.73
CA ASN A 54 10.56 4.47 -4.29
C ASN A 54 11.64 3.42 -4.56
N ALA A 55 12.35 3.58 -5.66
CA ALA A 55 13.47 2.74 -6.02
C ALA A 55 14.62 3.58 -6.63
N ARG A 56 15.84 3.07 -6.55
CA ARG A 56 17.01 3.74 -7.14
C ARG A 56 17.09 3.59 -8.64
N GLY A 57 16.42 2.61 -9.19
CA GLY A 57 16.40 2.38 -10.62
C GLY A 57 15.27 1.47 -11.03
N ALA A 58 14.90 1.57 -12.30
CA ALA A 58 13.89 0.72 -12.92
C ALA A 58 14.37 0.32 -14.31
N SER A 59 14.01 -0.87 -14.74
CA SER A 59 14.15 -1.33 -16.11
C SER A 59 12.91 -2.09 -16.53
N LEU A 60 12.46 -1.88 -17.75
CA LEU A 60 11.33 -2.58 -18.33
C LEU A 60 11.84 -3.36 -19.54
N GLN A 61 11.71 -4.70 -19.50
CA GLN A 61 12.09 -5.59 -20.60
C GLN A 61 10.90 -6.46 -20.95
N GLY A 62 10.30 -6.19 -22.10
CA GLY A 62 9.04 -6.84 -22.48
C GLY A 62 7.94 -6.48 -21.46
N GLN A 63 7.48 -7.48 -20.73
CA GLN A 63 6.47 -7.33 -19.66
C GLN A 63 7.07 -7.39 -18.25
N ASN A 64 8.37 -7.50 -18.12
CA ASN A 64 9.04 -7.60 -16.82
C ASN A 64 9.59 -6.24 -16.39
N LEU A 65 9.00 -5.71 -15.33
CA LEU A 65 9.48 -4.51 -14.65
C LEU A 65 10.41 -4.93 -13.49
N THR A 66 11.66 -4.53 -13.55
CA THR A 66 12.63 -4.76 -12.48
C THR A 66 12.96 -3.44 -11.81
N LEU A 67 12.80 -3.41 -10.49
CA LEU A 67 13.17 -2.29 -9.64
C LEU A 67 14.41 -2.65 -8.85
N THR A 68 15.37 -1.74 -8.77
CA THR A 68 16.59 -1.92 -8.01
C THR A 68 16.69 -0.91 -6.87
N GLY A 69 17.16 -1.36 -5.72
CA GLY A 69 17.28 -0.51 -4.53
C GLY A 69 15.95 0.06 -4.08
N VAL A 70 14.94 -0.81 -3.98
CA VAL A 70 13.61 -0.45 -3.49
C VAL A 70 13.70 0.00 -2.04
N SER A 71 12.97 1.05 -1.69
CA SER A 71 12.85 1.50 -0.30
C SER A 71 12.22 0.40 0.57
N PRO A 72 12.74 0.16 1.78
CA PRO A 72 12.14 -0.81 2.70
C PRO A 72 10.73 -0.40 3.18
N THR A 73 10.38 0.87 3.01
CA THR A 73 9.05 1.41 3.35
C THR A 73 8.39 2.07 2.16
N SER A 74 7.09 1.86 2.05
CA SER A 74 6.20 2.51 1.09
C SER A 74 5.30 3.51 1.81
N ILE A 75 4.92 4.58 1.12
CA ILE A 75 3.99 5.59 1.65
C ILE A 75 2.58 5.22 1.23
N VAL A 76 1.62 5.35 2.13
CA VAL A 76 0.21 5.16 1.85
C VAL A 76 -0.56 6.44 2.11
N PHE A 77 -1.45 6.79 1.20
CA PHE A 77 -2.41 7.87 1.35
C PHE A 77 -3.81 7.27 1.26
N ALA A 78 -4.61 7.46 2.28
CA ALA A 78 -6.02 7.12 2.28
C ALA A 78 -6.85 8.37 1.98
N ASP A 79 -7.82 8.24 1.07
CA ASP A 79 -8.72 9.33 0.70
C ASP A 79 -9.90 9.44 1.68
N ARG A 80 -10.84 10.27 1.33
CA ARG A 80 -12.06 10.49 2.14
C ARG A 80 -12.87 9.20 2.30
N PRO A 81 -13.47 9.01 3.46
CA PRO A 81 -13.59 9.94 4.60
C PRO A 81 -12.37 9.95 5.54
N VAL A 82 -11.43 9.02 5.41
CA VAL A 82 -10.35 8.81 6.38
C VAL A 82 -9.29 9.91 6.36
N ARG A 83 -8.85 10.35 5.18
CA ARG A 83 -7.82 11.40 5.00
C ARG A 83 -6.60 11.16 5.87
N ALA A 84 -5.93 10.05 5.67
CA ALA A 84 -4.73 9.67 6.43
C ALA A 84 -3.55 9.48 5.48
N ALA A 85 -2.35 9.68 6.02
CA ALA A 85 -1.12 9.30 5.35
C ALA A 85 -0.23 8.57 6.36
N GLY A 86 0.54 7.61 5.87
CA GLY A 86 1.42 6.82 6.72
C GLY A 86 2.45 6.06 5.91
N HIS A 87 3.20 5.22 6.61
CA HIS A 87 4.19 4.33 6.04
C HIS A 87 3.87 2.90 6.41
N LEU A 88 4.14 2.00 5.49
CA LEU A 88 4.09 0.56 5.74
C LEU A 88 5.36 -0.09 5.18
N PRO A 89 5.79 -1.23 5.75
CA PRO A 89 6.87 -2.01 5.15
C PRO A 89 6.51 -2.39 3.70
N THR A 90 7.46 -2.25 2.80
CA THR A 90 7.23 -2.61 1.39
C THR A 90 6.88 -4.08 1.22
N GLU A 91 7.42 -4.96 2.06
CA GLU A 91 7.03 -6.38 2.10
C GLU A 91 5.55 -6.55 2.41
N ALA A 92 5.03 -5.82 3.40
CA ALA A 92 3.60 -5.88 3.74
C ALA A 92 2.70 -5.37 2.61
N LEU A 93 3.17 -4.41 1.81
CA LEU A 93 2.46 -4.01 0.58
C LEU A 93 2.43 -5.16 -0.43
N LEU A 94 3.52 -5.92 -0.57
CA LEU A 94 3.58 -7.04 -1.53
C LEU A 94 2.66 -8.20 -1.15
N ASP A 95 2.34 -8.36 0.12
CA ASP A 95 1.40 -9.38 0.60
C ASP A 95 -0.02 -9.19 0.02
N GLU A 96 -0.37 -7.98 -0.41
CA GLU A 96 -1.65 -7.69 -1.06
C GLU A 96 -1.86 -8.47 -2.37
N TRP A 97 -0.79 -8.83 -3.07
CA TRP A 97 -0.86 -9.69 -4.27
C TRP A 97 -0.99 -11.18 -3.95
N THR A 98 -0.75 -11.56 -2.71
CA THR A 98 -0.83 -12.98 -2.28
C THR A 98 -2.13 -13.26 -1.54
N THR A 99 -2.49 -12.42 -0.58
CA THR A 99 -3.61 -12.64 0.34
C THR A 99 -4.63 -11.50 0.35
N GLY A 100 -4.28 -10.36 -0.22
CA GLY A 100 -5.12 -9.16 -0.26
C GLY A 100 -5.97 -9.01 -1.52
N ASP A 101 -6.43 -7.80 -1.75
CA ASP A 101 -7.33 -7.50 -2.87
C ASP A 101 -6.64 -7.52 -4.23
N PHE A 102 -5.33 -7.24 -4.28
CA PHE A 102 -4.55 -7.29 -5.53
C PHE A 102 -4.36 -8.71 -6.08
N ALA A 103 -4.61 -9.73 -5.28
CA ALA A 103 -4.65 -11.11 -5.74
C ALA A 103 -5.84 -11.36 -6.68
N LYS A 104 -6.92 -10.61 -6.51
CA LYS A 104 -8.16 -10.73 -7.29
C LYS A 104 -8.22 -9.74 -8.45
N ASP A 105 -7.72 -8.52 -8.19
CA ASP A 105 -7.75 -7.41 -9.13
C ASP A 105 -6.39 -6.68 -9.09
N ALA A 106 -5.58 -6.90 -10.12
CA ALA A 106 -4.23 -6.36 -10.17
C ALA A 106 -4.29 -4.82 -10.32
N PRO A 107 -3.52 -4.07 -9.53
CA PRO A 107 -3.58 -2.63 -9.54
C PRO A 107 -2.88 -2.03 -10.76
N ASN A 108 -3.40 -0.89 -11.21
CA ASN A 108 -2.69 -0.02 -12.12
C ASN A 108 -1.66 0.82 -11.36
N ALA A 109 -0.52 1.02 -11.98
CA ALA A 109 0.51 1.87 -11.43
C ALA A 109 1.10 2.80 -12.48
N THR A 110 1.52 3.98 -12.05
CA THR A 110 2.37 4.85 -12.87
C THR A 110 3.82 4.67 -12.41
N VAL A 111 4.67 4.27 -13.31
CA VAL A 111 6.12 4.21 -13.09
C VAL A 111 6.73 5.49 -13.63
N SER A 112 7.24 6.33 -12.74
CA SER A 112 7.89 7.59 -13.08
C SER A 112 9.40 7.45 -12.95
N VAL A 113 10.12 7.63 -14.03
CA VAL A 113 11.58 7.66 -14.05
C VAL A 113 12.04 9.11 -14.15
N LEU A 114 12.67 9.57 -13.08
CA LEU A 114 13.12 10.95 -12.96
C LEU A 114 14.58 11.07 -13.42
N SER A 115 14.89 12.10 -14.17
CA SER A 115 16.29 12.47 -14.44
C SER A 115 16.97 12.89 -13.15
N LYS A 116 18.30 12.73 -13.10
CA LYS A 116 19.08 13.01 -11.90
C LYS A 116 19.04 14.47 -11.46
N ASP A 117 18.87 15.36 -12.41
CA ASP A 117 18.75 16.83 -12.19
C ASP A 117 17.30 17.28 -11.92
N GLY A 118 16.33 16.33 -11.97
CA GLY A 118 14.93 16.62 -11.76
C GLY A 118 14.24 17.40 -12.89
N THR A 119 14.92 17.60 -14.03
CA THR A 119 14.38 18.42 -15.13
C THR A 119 13.45 17.64 -16.06
N SER A 120 13.48 16.33 -16.05
CA SER A 120 12.61 15.48 -16.87
C SER A 120 12.09 14.29 -16.11
N ALA A 121 10.87 13.88 -16.46
CA ALA A 121 10.22 12.68 -15.99
C ALA A 121 9.69 11.90 -17.19
N HIS A 122 9.83 10.58 -17.15
CA HIS A 122 9.21 9.67 -18.10
C HIS A 122 8.25 8.78 -17.35
N ASP A 123 6.98 8.86 -17.72
CA ASP A 123 5.91 8.13 -17.07
C ASP A 123 5.40 7.01 -17.97
N VAL A 124 5.17 5.86 -17.40
CA VAL A 124 4.49 4.73 -18.04
C VAL A 124 3.43 4.18 -17.11
N VAL A 125 2.24 3.93 -17.64
CA VAL A 125 1.17 3.28 -16.89
C VAL A 125 1.24 1.78 -17.16
N VAL A 126 1.25 1.01 -16.10
CA VAL A 126 1.35 -0.45 -16.14
C VAL A 126 0.33 -1.07 -15.19
N GLU A 127 -0.06 -2.30 -15.47
CA GLU A 127 -0.78 -3.16 -14.54
C GLU A 127 0.24 -4.07 -13.86
N LEU A 128 0.29 -4.05 -12.52
CA LEU A 128 1.28 -4.80 -11.74
C LEU A 128 0.75 -6.17 -11.37
N ARG A 129 1.41 -7.22 -11.87
CA ARG A 129 1.07 -8.62 -11.59
C ARG A 129 2.26 -9.35 -10.97
N SER A 130 1.97 -10.22 -10.02
CA SER A 130 2.93 -11.18 -9.44
C SER A 130 4.27 -10.55 -9.02
N PRO A 131 4.27 -9.51 -8.20
CA PRO A 131 5.51 -8.95 -7.71
C PRO A 131 6.18 -9.93 -6.74
N HIS A 132 7.50 -9.92 -6.72
CA HIS A 132 8.30 -10.60 -5.70
C HIS A 132 9.52 -9.77 -5.37
N LEU A 133 10.01 -9.91 -4.16
CA LEU A 133 11.20 -9.24 -3.69
C LEU A 133 12.37 -10.22 -3.70
N GLU A 134 13.39 -9.94 -4.51
CA GLU A 134 14.61 -10.73 -4.52
C GLU A 134 15.66 -10.06 -3.62
N GLY A 135 16.22 -10.85 -2.69
CA GLY A 135 17.35 -10.43 -1.88
C GLY A 135 16.98 -9.28 -0.93
N ALA A 136 16.26 -9.58 0.14
CA ALA A 136 16.39 -8.76 1.33
C ALA A 136 17.89 -8.77 1.71
N PRO A 137 18.57 -7.60 1.88
CA PRO A 137 19.89 -7.63 2.45
C PRO A 137 19.78 -8.24 3.85
N ALA A 138 20.24 -9.48 4.02
CA ALA A 138 20.68 -9.93 5.31
C ALA A 138 21.83 -8.95 5.67
N ASP A 139 21.70 -8.29 6.79
CA ASP A 139 22.68 -7.43 7.43
C ASP A 139 22.33 -5.92 7.40
N LEU A 140 21.75 -5.55 8.48
CA LEU A 140 22.20 -4.39 9.27
C LEU A 140 22.42 -4.83 10.70
#